data_44b3325573f19e7f003ec08ea68d1bb1
#
_entry.id   44b3325573f19e7f003ec08ea68d1bb1
#
_cell.length_a   1.000
_cell.length_b   1.000
_cell.length_c   1.000
_cell.angle_alpha   90.00
_cell.angle_beta   90.00
_cell.angle_gamma   90.00
#
_symmetry.space_group_name_H-M   'P 1'
#
loop_
_entity.id
_entity.type
_entity.pdbx_description
1 polymer ?
#
loop_
_entity_poly.entity_id
_entity_poly.type
_entity_poly.pdbx_seq_one_letter_code
_entity_poly.pdbx_strand_id
1 'polypeptide(L)'
;KTAWPPTSGDWPEAAARYTAAAEAGSAEALSALGDCLYYGRGVRKNKTQARRMWKKAAQAGEVQAMIALGDDCAASGGEMAETLQYYRRAQSAAREVPDIAYTPQVCLRLAQYETQYLSRKKALLQVAEAVQGFRILQAEGETDAADWLREAELLTDQLLADDKNA
;
A
#
# COMPACT_ATOMS: atom_id res chain seq x y z
N LYS A 1 12.97 9.45 15.28
CA LYS A 1 11.96 9.13 14.23
C LYS A 1 11.97 10.28 13.23
N THR A 2 12.51 10.06 12.05
CA THR A 2 12.35 11.02 10.93
C THR A 2 10.89 10.96 10.50
N ALA A 3 10.22 12.14 10.51
CA ALA A 3 8.84 12.24 10.03
C ALA A 3 8.75 11.78 8.57
N TRP A 4 7.86 10.88 8.27
CA TRP A 4 7.54 10.46 6.91
C TRP A 4 6.21 11.09 6.49
N PRO A 5 6.05 11.63 5.28
CA PRO A 5 7.09 11.84 4.26
C PRO A 5 7.97 13.05 4.60
N PRO A 6 9.27 13.04 4.19
CA PRO A 6 10.14 14.21 4.33
C PRO A 6 9.59 15.38 3.51
N THR A 7 9.86 16.60 3.97
CA THR A 7 9.53 17.81 3.20
C THR A 7 10.33 17.87 1.89
N SER A 8 9.84 18.58 0.88
CA SER A 8 10.40 18.53 -0.48
C SER A 8 11.90 18.91 -0.56
N GLY A 9 12.44 19.67 0.39
CA GLY A 9 13.85 20.04 0.47
C GLY A 9 14.77 18.93 1.02
N ASP A 10 14.21 17.97 1.74
CA ASP A 10 14.97 16.96 2.50
C ASP A 10 15.11 15.61 1.76
N TRP A 11 14.51 15.49 0.58
CA TRP A 11 14.51 14.23 -0.17
C TRP A 11 15.90 13.70 -0.54
N PRO A 12 16.90 14.51 -0.99
CA PRO A 12 18.23 14.00 -1.28
C PRO A 12 18.90 13.39 -0.04
N GLU A 13 18.77 14.04 1.12
CA GLU A 13 19.32 13.54 2.37
C GLU A 13 18.59 12.29 2.86
N ALA A 14 17.26 12.27 2.78
CA ALA A 14 16.46 11.10 3.12
C ALA A 14 16.81 9.90 2.23
N ALA A 15 16.93 10.10 0.92
CA ALA A 15 17.32 9.05 -0.01
C ALA A 15 18.72 8.50 0.28
N ALA A 16 19.68 9.37 0.66
CA ALA A 16 21.02 8.94 1.05
C ALA A 16 20.99 8.09 2.34
N ARG A 17 20.17 8.48 3.32
CA ARG A 17 19.98 7.71 4.56
C ARG A 17 19.32 6.34 4.29
N TYR A 18 18.29 6.28 3.42
CA TYR A 18 17.66 5.03 3.02
C TYR A 18 18.64 4.13 2.27
N THR A 19 19.51 4.69 1.42
CA THR A 19 20.53 3.93 0.72
C THR A 19 21.49 3.29 1.73
N ALA A 20 22.03 4.05 2.67
CA ALA A 20 22.94 3.53 3.68
C ALA A 20 22.29 2.45 4.57
N ALA A 21 21.04 2.67 5.00
CA ALA A 21 20.30 1.71 5.81
C ALA A 21 19.93 0.44 5.01
N ALA A 22 19.60 0.57 3.72
CA ALA A 22 19.34 -0.56 2.84
C ALA A 22 20.59 -1.41 2.59
N GLU A 23 21.76 -0.78 2.44
CA GLU A 23 23.06 -1.47 2.35
C GLU A 23 23.38 -2.21 3.65
N ALA A 24 22.96 -1.68 4.80
CA ALA A 24 23.06 -2.35 6.09
C ALA A 24 22.01 -3.47 6.32
N GLY A 25 21.13 -3.72 5.34
CA GLY A 25 20.18 -4.82 5.37
C GLY A 25 18.78 -4.48 5.89
N SER A 26 18.44 -3.20 6.09
CA SER A 26 17.10 -2.79 6.52
C SER A 26 16.07 -3.00 5.41
N ALA A 27 15.08 -3.86 5.64
CA ALA A 27 13.98 -4.10 4.70
C ALA A 27 13.08 -2.87 4.54
N GLU A 28 12.81 -2.16 5.63
CA GLU A 28 12.05 -0.89 5.61
C GLU A 28 12.77 0.15 4.74
N ALA A 29 14.09 0.28 4.90
CA ALA A 29 14.89 1.19 4.09
C ALA A 29 14.94 0.80 2.60
N LEU A 30 14.97 -0.50 2.30
CA LEU A 30 14.84 -1.00 0.92
C LEU A 30 13.49 -0.60 0.30
N SER A 31 12.41 -0.70 1.06
CA SER A 31 11.08 -0.25 0.62
C SER A 31 11.05 1.25 0.36
N ALA A 32 11.51 2.06 1.31
CA ALA A 32 11.57 3.52 1.19
C ALA A 32 12.47 3.99 0.03
N LEU A 33 13.62 3.34 -0.18
CA LEU A 33 14.50 3.62 -1.32
C LEU A 33 13.80 3.26 -2.66
N GLY A 34 13.03 2.18 -2.67
CA GLY A 34 12.18 1.82 -3.81
C GLY A 34 11.21 2.93 -4.17
N ASP A 35 10.54 3.52 -3.18
CA ASP A 35 9.62 4.64 -3.38
C ASP A 35 10.37 5.88 -3.91
N CYS A 36 11.54 6.20 -3.34
CA CYS A 36 12.37 7.31 -3.83
C CYS A 36 12.75 7.12 -5.31
N LEU A 37 13.17 5.93 -5.69
CA LEU A 37 13.53 5.59 -7.07
C LEU A 37 12.32 5.59 -8.03
N TYR A 38 11.17 5.12 -7.57
CA TYR A 38 9.97 5.04 -8.40
C TYR A 38 9.43 6.42 -8.77
N TYR A 39 9.39 7.33 -7.80
CA TYR A 39 8.88 8.69 -7.98
C TYR A 39 9.96 9.71 -8.34
N GLY A 40 11.23 9.38 -8.23
CA GLY A 40 12.35 10.30 -8.47
C GLY A 40 12.52 11.31 -7.33
N ARG A 41 12.34 10.89 -6.09
CA ARG A 41 12.43 11.74 -4.89
C ARG A 41 13.84 11.69 -4.31
N GLY A 42 14.62 12.76 -4.48
CA GLY A 42 16.00 12.85 -4.02
C GLY A 42 17.01 12.01 -4.79
N VAL A 43 16.54 11.18 -5.72
CA VAL A 43 17.36 10.35 -6.62
C VAL A 43 16.77 10.39 -8.02
N ARG A 44 17.59 10.04 -9.03
CA ARG A 44 17.10 9.91 -10.39
C ARG A 44 16.06 8.79 -10.47
N LYS A 45 14.91 9.11 -11.07
CA LYS A 45 13.81 8.15 -11.28
C LYS A 45 14.29 6.91 -12.02
N ASN A 46 14.03 5.74 -11.44
CA ASN A 46 14.35 4.44 -12.04
C ASN A 46 13.37 3.37 -11.54
N LYS A 47 12.29 3.15 -12.28
CA LYS A 47 11.26 2.18 -11.92
C LYS A 47 11.76 0.74 -11.88
N THR A 48 12.70 0.37 -12.75
CA THR A 48 13.27 -0.98 -12.77
C THR A 48 14.05 -1.26 -11.50
N GLN A 49 14.86 -0.31 -11.06
CA GLN A 49 15.60 -0.44 -9.81
C GLN A 49 14.67 -0.39 -8.60
N ALA A 50 13.63 0.46 -8.62
CA ALA A 50 12.59 0.50 -7.58
C ALA A 50 11.95 -0.87 -7.36
N ARG A 51 11.52 -1.54 -8.42
CA ARG A 51 10.94 -2.89 -8.37
C ARG A 51 11.91 -3.91 -7.76
N ARG A 52 13.21 -3.81 -8.05
CA ARG A 52 14.24 -4.67 -7.44
C ARG A 52 14.34 -4.45 -5.93
N MET A 53 14.31 -3.19 -5.48
CA MET A 53 14.35 -2.85 -4.05
C MET A 53 13.09 -3.37 -3.36
N TRP A 54 11.91 -3.13 -3.90
CA TRP A 54 10.65 -3.63 -3.36
C TRP A 54 10.59 -5.18 -3.32
N LYS A 55 11.08 -5.87 -4.35
CA LYS A 55 11.14 -7.34 -4.33
C LYS A 55 12.01 -7.87 -3.20
N LYS A 56 13.18 -7.26 -2.96
CA LYS A 56 14.05 -7.63 -1.83
C LYS A 56 13.38 -7.35 -0.49
N ALA A 57 12.75 -6.18 -0.33
CA ALA A 57 12.03 -5.81 0.87
C ALA A 57 10.84 -6.76 1.13
N ALA A 58 10.06 -7.08 0.10
CA ALA A 58 8.93 -8.01 0.18
C ALA A 58 9.37 -9.45 0.54
N GLN A 59 10.54 -9.90 0.08
CA GLN A 59 11.13 -11.18 0.48
C GLN A 59 11.50 -11.20 1.97
N ALA A 60 11.88 -10.05 2.52
CA ALA A 60 12.14 -9.88 3.95
C ALA A 60 10.88 -9.65 4.80
N GLY A 61 9.68 -9.67 4.19
CA GLY A 61 8.40 -9.53 4.89
C GLY A 61 7.85 -8.11 4.95
N GLU A 62 8.46 -7.15 4.27
CA GLU A 62 8.04 -5.75 4.30
C GLU A 62 6.70 -5.55 3.58
N VAL A 63 5.67 -5.20 4.35
CA VAL A 63 4.28 -5.09 3.85
C VAL A 63 4.13 -3.98 2.82
N GLN A 64 4.72 -2.81 3.08
CA GLN A 64 4.64 -1.68 2.17
C GLN A 64 5.21 -1.99 0.79
N ALA A 65 6.31 -2.74 0.73
CA ALA A 65 6.90 -3.18 -0.52
C ALA A 65 5.97 -4.14 -1.30
N MET A 66 5.24 -5.01 -0.61
CA MET A 66 4.24 -5.88 -1.23
C MET A 66 3.07 -5.08 -1.81
N ILE A 67 2.60 -4.06 -1.08
CA ILE A 67 1.56 -3.14 -1.56
C ILE A 67 2.05 -2.38 -2.80
N ALA A 68 3.26 -1.82 -2.75
CA ALA A 68 3.85 -1.08 -3.86
C ALA A 68 4.01 -1.94 -5.13
N LEU A 69 4.41 -3.20 -4.99
CA LEU A 69 4.49 -4.15 -6.11
C LEU A 69 3.11 -4.46 -6.69
N GLY A 70 2.09 -4.64 -5.85
CA GLY A 70 0.72 -4.83 -6.29
C GLY A 70 0.17 -3.60 -7.03
N ASP A 71 0.38 -2.41 -6.48
CA ASP A 71 -0.03 -1.14 -7.10
C ASP A 71 0.67 -0.91 -8.45
N ASP A 72 1.97 -1.19 -8.54
CA ASP A 72 2.74 -1.08 -9.79
C ASP A 72 2.30 -2.13 -10.83
N CYS A 73 2.02 -3.35 -10.41
CA CYS A 73 1.49 -4.40 -11.29
C CYS A 73 0.12 -4.01 -11.86
N ALA A 74 -0.80 -3.55 -11.02
CA ALA A 74 -2.12 -3.08 -11.44
C ALA A 74 -2.04 -1.90 -12.40
N ALA A 75 -1.21 -0.90 -12.10
CA ALA A 75 -1.03 0.30 -12.92
C ALA A 75 -0.34 0.04 -14.26
N SER A 76 0.50 -1.01 -14.33
CA SER A 76 1.22 -1.39 -15.56
C SER A 76 0.39 -2.29 -16.48
N GLY A 77 -0.86 -2.64 -16.13
CA GLY A 77 -1.65 -3.63 -16.85
C GLY A 77 -1.10 -5.06 -16.72
N GLY A 78 -0.45 -5.36 -15.60
CA GLY A 78 0.04 -6.68 -15.26
C GLY A 78 -1.08 -7.70 -15.07
N GLU A 79 -0.71 -8.98 -14.96
CA GLU A 79 -1.71 -10.05 -14.80
C GLU A 79 -2.49 -9.89 -13.50
N MET A 80 -3.81 -10.11 -13.58
CA MET A 80 -4.72 -10.08 -12.43
C MET A 80 -4.23 -11.01 -11.30
N ALA A 81 -3.80 -12.21 -11.66
CA ALA A 81 -3.32 -13.20 -10.69
C ALA A 81 -2.09 -12.71 -9.92
N GLU A 82 -1.15 -12.03 -10.59
CA GLU A 82 0.05 -11.47 -9.97
C GLU A 82 -0.30 -10.32 -9.02
N THR A 83 -1.15 -9.39 -9.46
CA THR A 83 -1.63 -8.28 -8.63
C THR A 83 -2.31 -8.78 -7.35
N LEU A 84 -3.23 -9.74 -7.48
CA LEU A 84 -3.91 -10.35 -6.33
C LEU A 84 -2.95 -11.10 -5.41
N GLN A 85 -1.94 -11.75 -5.96
CA GLN A 85 -0.93 -12.45 -5.16
C GLN A 85 -0.17 -11.47 -4.27
N TYR A 86 0.25 -10.31 -4.80
CA TYR A 86 0.91 -9.28 -4.00
C TYR A 86 -0.01 -8.75 -2.91
N TYR A 87 -1.25 -8.38 -3.21
CA TYR A 87 -2.17 -7.85 -2.21
C TYR A 87 -2.55 -8.88 -1.14
N ARG A 88 -2.81 -10.13 -1.49
CA ARG A 88 -3.11 -11.20 -0.52
C ARG A 88 -1.92 -11.52 0.37
N ARG A 89 -0.72 -11.52 -0.20
CA ARG A 89 0.51 -11.66 0.58
C ARG A 89 0.71 -10.49 1.53
N ALA A 90 0.47 -9.26 1.07
CA ALA A 90 0.49 -8.07 1.91
C ALA A 90 -0.54 -8.13 3.04
N GLN A 91 -1.77 -8.57 2.75
CA GLN A 91 -2.83 -8.74 3.76
C GLN A 91 -2.43 -9.75 4.84
N SER A 92 -1.90 -10.90 4.43
CA SER A 92 -1.43 -11.91 5.38
C SER A 92 -0.30 -11.38 6.25
N ALA A 93 0.70 -10.73 5.65
CA ALA A 93 1.83 -10.16 6.37
C ALA A 93 1.41 -9.00 7.30
N ALA A 94 0.46 -8.15 6.88
CA ALA A 94 -0.04 -7.04 7.69
C ALA A 94 -0.76 -7.50 8.96
N ARG A 95 -1.41 -8.67 8.94
CA ARG A 95 -2.06 -9.26 10.12
C ARG A 95 -1.08 -9.81 11.15
N GLU A 96 0.14 -10.11 10.75
CA GLU A 96 1.23 -10.56 11.63
C GLU A 96 1.92 -9.39 12.36
N VAL A 97 1.73 -8.16 11.87
CA VAL A 97 2.34 -6.96 12.42
C VAL A 97 1.39 -6.34 13.46
N PRO A 98 1.88 -5.93 14.64
CA PRO A 98 1.05 -5.28 15.66
C PRO A 98 0.44 -3.95 15.22
N ASP A 99 1.04 -3.32 14.22
CA ASP A 99 0.59 -2.05 13.65
C ASP A 99 -0.55 -2.28 12.65
N ILE A 100 -1.71 -1.70 12.93
CA ILE A 100 -2.91 -1.83 12.08
C ILE A 100 -2.87 -0.95 10.82
N ALA A 101 -1.85 -0.10 10.66
CA ALA A 101 -1.79 0.90 9.59
C ALA A 101 -1.92 0.30 8.17
N TYR A 102 -1.39 -0.89 7.93
CA TYR A 102 -1.38 -1.51 6.61
C TYR A 102 -2.62 -2.33 6.29
N THR A 103 -3.22 -3.00 7.27
CA THR A 103 -4.37 -3.88 7.04
C THR A 103 -5.52 -3.17 6.32
N PRO A 104 -6.02 -1.99 6.77
CA PRO A 104 -7.12 -1.33 6.08
C PRO A 104 -6.72 -0.83 4.68
N GLN A 105 -5.48 -0.41 4.48
CA GLN A 105 -5.00 0.00 3.15
C GLN A 105 -5.01 -1.16 2.15
N VAL A 106 -4.56 -2.35 2.57
CA VAL A 106 -4.57 -3.54 1.71
C VAL A 106 -6.00 -4.00 1.45
N CYS A 107 -6.85 -3.99 2.47
CA CYS A 107 -8.27 -4.35 2.33
C CYS A 107 -9.01 -3.44 1.35
N LEU A 108 -8.74 -2.13 1.39
CA LEU A 108 -9.31 -1.18 0.42
C LEU A 108 -8.88 -1.50 -1.02
N ARG A 109 -7.59 -1.77 -1.25
CA ARG A 109 -7.08 -2.15 -2.58
C ARG A 109 -7.67 -3.47 -3.07
N LEU A 110 -7.78 -4.46 -2.20
CA LEU A 110 -8.44 -5.72 -2.54
C LEU A 110 -9.92 -5.51 -2.88
N ALA A 111 -10.63 -4.68 -2.11
CA ALA A 111 -12.02 -4.36 -2.39
C ALA A 111 -12.20 -3.69 -3.75
N GLN A 112 -11.40 -2.68 -4.05
CA GLN A 112 -11.42 -1.99 -5.35
C GLN A 112 -11.15 -2.95 -6.51
N TYR A 113 -10.15 -3.80 -6.36
CA TYR A 113 -9.75 -4.75 -7.39
C TYR A 113 -10.77 -5.88 -7.56
N GLU A 114 -11.30 -6.43 -6.48
CA GLU A 114 -12.33 -7.47 -6.51
C GLU A 114 -13.66 -6.96 -7.04
N THR A 115 -14.03 -5.70 -6.79
CA THR A 115 -15.19 -5.04 -7.40
C THR A 115 -15.10 -5.03 -8.91
N GLN A 116 -13.93 -4.68 -9.41
CA GLN A 116 -13.72 -4.53 -10.85
C GLN A 116 -13.65 -5.88 -11.59
N TYR A 117 -13.08 -6.93 -10.96
CA TYR A 117 -12.66 -8.13 -11.68
C TYR A 117 -13.23 -9.46 -11.15
N LEU A 118 -13.75 -9.54 -9.92
CA LEU A 118 -14.02 -10.83 -9.31
C LEU A 118 -15.41 -10.97 -8.66
N SER A 119 -15.62 -10.38 -7.50
CA SER A 119 -16.79 -10.68 -6.67
C SER A 119 -17.16 -9.52 -5.76
N ARG A 120 -18.35 -9.01 -5.98
CA ARG A 120 -18.95 -7.96 -5.15
C ARG A 120 -19.06 -8.36 -3.67
N LYS A 121 -19.47 -9.61 -3.39
CA LYS A 121 -19.57 -10.10 -2.00
C LYS A 121 -18.24 -10.07 -1.28
N LYS A 122 -17.15 -10.46 -1.96
CA LYS A 122 -15.80 -10.38 -1.40
C LYS A 122 -15.37 -8.94 -1.22
N ALA A 123 -15.64 -8.08 -2.20
CA ALA A 123 -15.34 -6.66 -2.12
C ALA A 123 -16.03 -5.99 -0.92
N LEU A 124 -17.30 -6.31 -0.65
CA LEU A 124 -18.02 -5.81 0.53
C LEU A 124 -17.39 -6.23 1.85
N LEU A 125 -16.90 -7.46 1.96
CA LEU A 125 -16.19 -7.91 3.17
C LEU A 125 -14.86 -7.16 3.35
N GLN A 126 -14.09 -6.99 2.29
CA GLN A 126 -12.81 -6.27 2.34
C GLN A 126 -12.99 -4.78 2.68
N VAL A 127 -13.97 -4.12 2.04
CA VAL A 127 -14.20 -2.69 2.31
C VAL A 127 -14.73 -2.45 3.72
N ALA A 128 -15.54 -3.36 4.27
CA ALA A 128 -16.00 -3.27 5.66
C ALA A 128 -14.83 -3.34 6.66
N GLU A 129 -13.88 -4.25 6.43
CA GLU A 129 -12.65 -4.34 7.23
C GLU A 129 -11.81 -3.05 7.10
N ALA A 130 -11.69 -2.51 5.88
CA ALA A 130 -10.98 -1.25 5.62
C ALA A 130 -11.61 -0.07 6.37
N VAL A 131 -12.92 0.12 6.26
CA VAL A 131 -13.67 1.19 6.95
C VAL A 131 -13.44 1.13 8.46
N GLN A 132 -13.55 -0.06 9.05
CA GLN A 132 -13.33 -0.23 10.48
C GLN A 132 -11.90 0.15 10.88
N GLY A 133 -10.91 -0.31 10.14
CA GLY A 133 -9.50 -0.01 10.40
C GLY A 133 -9.18 1.48 10.23
N PHE A 134 -9.68 2.15 9.19
CA PHE A 134 -9.46 3.58 9.00
C PHE A 134 -10.15 4.44 10.08
N ARG A 135 -11.30 4.04 10.60
CA ARG A 135 -11.94 4.71 11.74
C ARG A 135 -11.07 4.63 13.01
N ILE A 136 -10.43 3.50 13.24
CA ILE A 136 -9.49 3.35 14.37
C ILE A 136 -8.29 4.28 14.17
N LEU A 137 -7.65 4.23 13.00
CA LEU A 137 -6.50 5.08 12.67
C LEU A 137 -6.83 6.57 12.76
N GLN A 138 -8.02 6.98 12.31
CA GLN A 138 -8.49 8.36 12.45
C GLN A 138 -8.64 8.77 13.93
N ALA A 139 -9.16 7.88 14.77
CA ALA A 139 -9.27 8.12 16.23
C ALA A 139 -7.91 8.20 16.92
N GLU A 140 -6.90 7.52 16.37
CA GLU A 140 -5.50 7.59 16.84
C GLU A 140 -4.73 8.82 16.31
N GLY A 141 -5.36 9.62 15.44
CA GLY A 141 -4.80 10.87 14.95
C GLY A 141 -3.97 10.76 13.66
N GLU A 142 -4.09 9.63 12.93
CA GLU A 142 -3.44 9.49 11.62
C GLU A 142 -4.08 10.41 10.58
N THR A 143 -3.28 11.32 10.04
CA THR A 143 -3.76 12.42 9.18
C THR A 143 -4.38 11.94 7.86
N ASP A 144 -3.81 10.89 7.26
CA ASP A 144 -4.27 10.38 5.97
C ASP A 144 -5.49 9.46 6.09
N ALA A 145 -5.81 9.02 7.32
CA ALA A 145 -6.89 8.06 7.56
C ALA A 145 -8.28 8.62 7.19
N ALA A 146 -8.50 9.93 7.31
CA ALA A 146 -9.76 10.57 6.95
C ALA A 146 -10.06 10.49 5.44
N ASP A 147 -9.04 10.67 4.60
CA ASP A 147 -9.20 10.59 3.15
C ASP A 147 -9.42 9.15 2.69
N TRP A 148 -8.67 8.20 3.22
CA TRP A 148 -8.86 6.77 2.97
C TRP A 148 -10.21 6.25 3.48
N LEU A 149 -10.68 6.73 4.62
CA LEU A 149 -12.00 6.39 5.15
C LEU A 149 -13.10 6.86 4.19
N ARG A 150 -13.01 8.11 3.70
CA ARG A 150 -13.97 8.64 2.74
C ARG A 150 -14.01 7.84 1.45
N GLU A 151 -12.85 7.43 0.94
CA GLU A 151 -12.74 6.59 -0.25
C GLU A 151 -13.38 5.21 -0.03
N ALA A 152 -13.14 4.59 1.12
CA ALA A 152 -13.72 3.30 1.49
C ALA A 152 -15.26 3.37 1.69
N GLU A 153 -15.76 4.43 2.31
CA GLU A 153 -17.20 4.67 2.48
C GLU A 153 -17.89 4.90 1.12
N LEU A 154 -17.27 5.67 0.22
CA LEU A 154 -17.79 5.88 -1.14
C LEU A 154 -17.87 4.55 -1.91
N LEU A 155 -16.85 3.71 -1.83
CA LEU A 155 -16.87 2.38 -2.46
C LEU A 155 -17.96 1.50 -1.85
N THR A 156 -18.19 1.58 -0.53
CA THR A 156 -19.27 0.85 0.15
C THR A 156 -20.62 1.25 -0.41
N ASP A 157 -20.88 2.56 -0.55
CA ASP A 157 -22.13 3.09 -1.07
C ASP A 157 -22.38 2.67 -2.53
N GLN A 158 -21.33 2.68 -3.36
CA GLN A 158 -21.39 2.20 -4.75
C GLN A 158 -21.77 0.71 -4.79
N LEU A 159 -21.10 -0.11 -3.98
CA LEU A 159 -21.37 -1.54 -3.91
C LEU A 159 -22.79 -1.86 -3.41
N LEU A 160 -23.35 -1.06 -2.51
CA LEU A 160 -24.71 -1.25 -2.01
C LEU A 160 -25.78 -0.69 -2.96
N ALA A 161 -25.47 0.37 -3.73
CA ALA A 161 -26.40 0.94 -4.70
C ALA A 161 -26.67 -0.01 -5.88
N ASP A 162 -25.65 -0.72 -6.36
CA ASP A 162 -25.78 -1.69 -7.44
C ASP A 162 -26.69 -2.88 -7.07
N ASP A 163 -26.93 -3.14 -5.78
CA ASP A 163 -27.85 -4.18 -5.29
C ASP A 163 -29.33 -3.83 -5.49
N LYS A 164 -29.64 -2.54 -5.48
CA LYS A 164 -31.01 -2.07 -5.65
C LYS A 164 -31.45 -2.04 -7.11
N ASN A 165 -30.50 -2.15 -8.03
CA ASN A 165 -30.73 -2.11 -9.48
C ASN A 165 -30.56 -3.48 -10.16
N ALA A 166 -30.24 -4.52 -9.41
CA ALA A 166 -30.10 -5.91 -9.89
C ALA A 166 -31.33 -6.73 -9.50
#